data_0702e53863ce799990c550dc5822b3a6
#
_entry.id   0702e53863ce799990c550dc5822b3a6
#
_cell.length_a   1.000
_cell.length_b   1.000
_cell.length_c   1.000
_cell.angle_alpha   90.00
_cell.angle_beta   90.00
_cell.angle_gamma   90.00
#
_symmetry.space_group_name_H-M   'P 1'
#
loop_
_entity.id
_entity.type
_entity.pdbx_description
1 polymer ?
#
loop_
_entity_poly.entity_id
_entity_poly.type
_entity_poly.pdbx_seq_one_letter_code
_entity_poly.pdbx_strand_id
1 'polypeptide(L)'
;GDYIMAGTLSVQKIQGLASSATPTTVEVSSGHVLQAPGHVIQVVSSTLTSAVTGTGTSIVDTGLTATITPTSASNKVYVNGYITLGTQTFFTYCWLVRGSTQIFKGDAASSRPVVTIAGPQYAGGHEIYGFEPTPFQYLDSPSTTSATTYKIQIRQYGSQAWYVNRTHQDRDNADYEPRGTSVITLMEIAA
;
A
#
# COMPACT_ATOMS: atom_id res chain seq x y z
N GLY A 1 48.42 -3.10 7.18
CA GLY A 1 47.79 -2.36 6.11
C GLY A 1 46.73 -3.23 5.48
N ASP A 2 45.42 -2.85 5.67
CA ASP A 2 44.31 -3.54 5.06
C ASP A 2 44.33 -3.29 3.55
N TYR A 3 44.58 -4.34 2.80
CA TYR A 3 44.40 -4.31 1.33
C TYR A 3 42.91 -4.39 1.00
N ILE A 4 42.33 -3.26 0.66
CA ILE A 4 40.99 -3.26 0.01
C ILE A 4 41.18 -3.78 -1.41
N MET A 5 40.94 -5.06 -1.61
CA MET A 5 40.78 -5.60 -2.97
C MET A 5 39.38 -5.24 -3.46
N ALA A 6 39.31 -4.29 -4.38
CA ALA A 6 38.12 -4.09 -5.20
C ALA A 6 38.07 -5.26 -6.21
N GLY A 7 37.40 -6.32 -5.85
CA GLY A 7 37.28 -7.52 -6.68
C GLY A 7 35.90 -8.15 -6.57
N THR A 8 35.42 -8.71 -7.67
CA THR A 8 34.20 -9.53 -7.70
C THR A 8 34.59 -10.97 -7.36
N LEU A 9 34.00 -11.54 -6.29
CA LEU A 9 34.10 -12.97 -6.02
C LEU A 9 33.02 -13.68 -6.85
N SER A 10 33.45 -14.43 -7.86
CA SER A 10 32.56 -15.28 -8.65
C SER A 10 32.60 -16.70 -8.12
N VAL A 11 31.49 -17.15 -7.52
CA VAL A 11 31.36 -18.52 -7.00
C VAL A 11 30.07 -19.16 -7.49
N GLN A 12 30.09 -20.46 -7.75
CA GLN A 12 28.89 -21.20 -8.17
C GLN A 12 27.93 -21.43 -7.03
N LYS A 13 28.41 -21.42 -5.78
CA LYS A 13 27.62 -21.67 -4.59
C LYS A 13 28.26 -20.99 -3.37
N ILE A 14 27.45 -20.29 -2.59
CA ILE A 14 27.81 -19.87 -1.25
C ILE A 14 27.15 -20.86 -0.28
N GLN A 15 27.96 -21.59 0.50
CA GLN A 15 27.49 -22.57 1.45
C GLN A 15 28.12 -22.30 2.82
N GLY A 16 27.32 -22.35 3.87
CA GLY A 16 27.82 -22.31 5.24
C GLY A 16 28.76 -23.50 5.54
N LEU A 17 29.64 -23.34 6.49
CA LEU A 17 30.56 -24.40 6.95
C LEU A 17 29.77 -25.62 7.44
N ALA A 18 30.27 -26.81 7.10
CA ALA A 18 29.63 -28.06 7.49
C ALA A 18 29.59 -28.22 9.02
N SER A 19 28.46 -28.54 9.53
CA SER A 19 28.07 -29.31 10.74
C SER A 19 28.65 -28.95 12.12
N SER A 20 29.62 -28.09 12.31
CA SER A 20 30.18 -27.81 13.64
C SER A 20 30.24 -26.32 14.04
N ALA A 21 29.87 -25.44 13.16
CA ALA A 21 29.80 -24.01 13.44
C ALA A 21 28.34 -23.52 13.41
N THR A 22 27.86 -23.05 14.51
CA THR A 22 26.67 -22.19 14.58
C THR A 22 27.14 -20.73 14.51
N PRO A 23 26.53 -19.91 13.65
CA PRO A 23 25.32 -20.12 12.86
C PRO A 23 25.60 -20.56 11.42
N THR A 24 24.64 -21.25 10.81
CA THR A 24 24.60 -21.61 9.38
C THR A 24 24.07 -20.46 8.48
N THR A 25 24.30 -19.24 8.89
CA THR A 25 23.81 -18.02 8.23
C THR A 25 24.91 -17.34 7.41
N VAL A 26 24.54 -16.79 6.27
CA VAL A 26 25.36 -15.83 5.54
C VAL A 26 25.01 -14.44 6.07
N GLU A 27 25.96 -13.83 6.79
CA GLU A 27 25.78 -12.46 7.28
C GLU A 27 26.19 -11.45 6.20
N VAL A 28 25.31 -10.48 5.95
CA VAL A 28 25.63 -9.30 5.15
C VAL A 28 25.99 -8.20 6.12
N SER A 29 27.25 -7.71 6.03
CA SER A 29 27.75 -6.66 6.93
C SER A 29 26.89 -5.40 6.85
N SER A 30 26.85 -4.65 7.97
CA SER A 30 26.17 -3.36 8.03
C SER A 30 26.61 -2.43 6.89
N GLY A 31 25.65 -1.78 6.23
CA GLY A 31 25.90 -0.92 5.07
C GLY A 31 25.92 -1.65 3.72
N HIS A 32 25.81 -2.99 3.70
CA HIS A 32 25.69 -3.81 2.49
C HIS A 32 24.28 -4.41 2.37
N VAL A 33 23.85 -4.69 1.17
CA VAL A 33 22.56 -5.31 0.86
C VAL A 33 22.78 -6.54 0.02
N LEU A 34 22.14 -7.66 0.38
CA LEU A 34 22.05 -8.82 -0.49
C LEU A 34 21.10 -8.49 -1.64
N GLN A 35 21.62 -8.40 -2.85
CA GLN A 35 20.82 -8.14 -4.04
C GLN A 35 20.70 -9.42 -4.85
N ALA A 36 19.51 -9.98 -4.91
CA ALA A 36 19.15 -11.10 -5.75
C ALA A 36 17.77 -10.83 -6.38
N PRO A 37 17.52 -11.20 -7.65
CA PRO A 37 16.20 -11.01 -8.27
C PRO A 37 15.07 -11.56 -7.40
N GLY A 38 14.02 -10.76 -7.21
CA GLY A 38 12.88 -11.11 -6.35
C GLY A 38 13.10 -10.89 -4.85
N HIS A 39 14.28 -10.49 -4.40
CA HIS A 39 14.55 -10.21 -2.99
C HIS A 39 13.89 -8.89 -2.55
N VAL A 40 13.36 -8.86 -1.33
CA VAL A 40 12.86 -7.61 -0.71
C VAL A 40 14.05 -6.82 -0.17
N ILE A 41 14.28 -5.64 -0.72
CA ILE A 41 15.42 -4.76 -0.35
C ILE A 41 15.07 -3.87 0.83
N GLN A 42 13.89 -3.27 0.81
CA GLN A 42 13.40 -2.41 1.88
C GLN A 42 11.88 -2.48 2.02
N VAL A 43 11.40 -2.17 3.21
CA VAL A 43 9.96 -2.12 3.51
C VAL A 43 9.65 -0.79 4.19
N VAL A 44 8.61 -0.11 3.72
CA VAL A 44 8.06 1.10 4.32
C VAL A 44 6.58 0.88 4.58
N SER A 45 6.11 1.18 5.78
CA SER A 45 4.70 1.06 6.12
C SER A 45 4.18 2.34 6.76
N SER A 46 2.93 2.67 6.48
CA SER A 46 2.23 3.81 7.08
C SER A 46 0.81 3.40 7.44
N THR A 47 0.37 3.85 8.62
CA THR A 47 -0.96 3.56 9.15
C THR A 47 -1.73 4.86 9.35
N LEU A 48 -2.96 4.90 8.86
CA LEU A 48 -3.92 5.95 9.13
C LEU A 48 -4.88 5.46 10.23
N THR A 49 -4.80 6.05 11.41
CA THR A 49 -5.66 5.73 12.57
C THR A 49 -6.79 6.73 12.76
N SER A 50 -6.66 7.92 12.18
CA SER A 50 -7.68 8.95 12.28
C SER A 50 -8.89 8.61 11.42
N ALA A 51 -10.07 8.94 11.93
CA ALA A 51 -11.28 8.96 11.13
C ALA A 51 -11.24 10.16 10.16
N VAL A 52 -11.54 9.91 8.89
CA VAL A 52 -11.60 10.95 7.86
C VAL A 52 -12.95 10.88 7.15
N THR A 53 -13.54 12.02 6.84
CA THR A 53 -14.80 12.12 6.11
C THR A 53 -14.78 13.29 5.14
N GLY A 54 -15.56 13.17 4.10
CA GLY A 54 -15.81 14.24 3.14
C GLY A 54 -17.05 13.95 2.31
N THR A 55 -17.34 14.81 1.35
CA THR A 55 -18.54 14.71 0.51
C THR A 55 -18.22 14.99 -0.95
N GLY A 56 -19.07 14.46 -1.83
CA GLY A 56 -19.15 14.86 -3.22
C GLY A 56 -18.24 14.12 -4.17
N THR A 57 -18.23 14.59 -5.41
CA THR A 57 -17.60 13.95 -6.56
C THR A 57 -16.15 14.35 -6.83
N SER A 58 -15.63 15.31 -6.06
CA SER A 58 -14.22 15.69 -6.15
C SER A 58 -13.33 14.58 -5.63
N ILE A 59 -12.29 14.23 -6.39
CA ILE A 59 -11.29 13.25 -5.97
C ILE A 59 -10.32 13.94 -5.02
N VAL A 60 -10.20 13.41 -3.80
CA VAL A 60 -9.34 13.97 -2.75
C VAL A 60 -8.48 12.91 -2.11
N ASP A 61 -7.37 13.31 -1.48
CA ASP A 61 -6.49 12.41 -0.74
C ASP A 61 -7.14 12.00 0.59
N THR A 62 -7.04 10.73 0.93
CA THR A 62 -7.55 10.17 2.20
C THR A 62 -6.64 10.44 3.39
N GLY A 63 -5.38 10.78 3.14
CA GLY A 63 -4.32 10.80 4.14
C GLY A 63 -3.58 9.46 4.29
N LEU A 64 -4.08 8.36 3.71
CA LEU A 64 -3.34 7.09 3.65
C LEU A 64 -2.26 7.19 2.58
N THR A 65 -1.01 7.34 3.00
CA THR A 65 0.14 7.59 2.13
C THR A 65 1.42 7.01 2.70
N ALA A 66 2.30 6.54 1.82
CA ALA A 66 3.68 6.13 2.15
C ALA A 66 4.63 6.54 1.02
N THR A 67 5.89 6.79 1.35
CA THR A 67 6.92 7.20 0.39
C THR A 67 8.10 6.26 0.48
N ILE A 68 8.56 5.75 -0.66
CA ILE A 68 9.74 4.89 -0.79
C ILE A 68 10.72 5.51 -1.78
N THR A 69 12.01 5.31 -1.55
CA THR A 69 13.08 5.74 -2.48
C THR A 69 13.76 4.49 -3.02
N PRO A 70 13.40 4.03 -4.24
CA PRO A 70 13.99 2.82 -4.79
C PRO A 70 15.50 2.95 -5.00
N THR A 71 16.25 1.88 -4.72
CA THR A 71 17.70 1.83 -4.86
C THR A 71 18.14 1.65 -6.31
N SER A 72 17.26 1.13 -7.17
CA SER A 72 17.48 0.99 -8.61
C SER A 72 16.20 1.31 -9.39
N ALA A 73 16.35 1.94 -10.56
CA ALA A 73 15.24 2.23 -11.47
C ALA A 73 14.63 0.98 -12.12
N SER A 74 15.33 -0.16 -12.11
CA SER A 74 14.82 -1.45 -12.59
C SER A 74 13.96 -2.16 -11.55
N ASN A 75 14.11 -1.84 -10.26
CA ASN A 75 13.39 -2.49 -9.18
C ASN A 75 11.88 -2.20 -9.23
N LYS A 76 11.12 -3.14 -8.69
CA LYS A 76 9.67 -3.04 -8.56
C LYS A 76 9.31 -2.53 -7.17
N VAL A 77 8.12 -1.96 -7.04
CA VAL A 77 7.52 -1.64 -5.73
C VAL A 77 6.23 -2.43 -5.57
N TYR A 78 6.21 -3.38 -4.66
CA TYR A 78 4.99 -4.07 -4.27
C TYR A 78 4.23 -3.21 -3.26
N VAL A 79 3.06 -2.74 -3.68
CA VAL A 79 2.13 -1.95 -2.88
C VAL A 79 1.07 -2.88 -2.34
N ASN A 80 0.92 -2.95 -1.02
CA ASN A 80 -0.09 -3.78 -0.36
C ASN A 80 -0.72 -3.01 0.79
N GLY A 81 -2.00 -3.23 1.03
CA GLY A 81 -2.70 -2.61 2.15
C GLY A 81 -4.21 -2.78 2.09
N TYR A 82 -4.86 -2.08 2.97
CA TYR A 82 -6.32 -1.92 2.96
C TYR A 82 -6.71 -0.52 3.43
N ILE A 83 -7.84 -0.07 2.96
CA ILE A 83 -8.53 1.10 3.47
C ILE A 83 -9.85 0.66 4.09
N THR A 84 -10.09 1.03 5.34
CA THR A 84 -11.35 0.72 6.02
C THR A 84 -12.37 1.78 5.70
N LEU A 85 -13.43 1.38 5.02
CA LEU A 85 -14.48 2.25 4.54
C LEU A 85 -15.76 2.05 5.35
N GLY A 86 -16.28 3.14 5.87
CA GLY A 86 -17.67 3.21 6.30
C GLY A 86 -18.55 3.41 5.07
N THR A 87 -19.73 2.82 5.09
CA THR A 87 -20.62 2.81 3.94
C THR A 87 -21.88 3.64 4.16
N GLN A 88 -22.40 4.11 3.06
CA GLN A 88 -23.72 4.69 2.91
C GLN A 88 -24.38 4.02 1.69
N THR A 89 -25.45 4.57 1.16
CA THR A 89 -26.30 3.97 0.12
C THR A 89 -25.59 3.66 -1.19
N PHE A 90 -24.48 4.33 -1.54
CA PHE A 90 -23.81 4.21 -2.82
C PHE A 90 -22.32 3.87 -2.67
N PHE A 91 -21.72 3.38 -3.76
CA PHE A 91 -20.31 3.04 -3.81
C PHE A 91 -19.39 4.23 -3.52
N THR A 92 -18.44 4.00 -2.65
CA THR A 92 -17.27 4.86 -2.47
C THR A 92 -16.19 4.42 -3.44
N TYR A 93 -15.68 5.33 -4.25
CA TYR A 93 -14.68 5.04 -5.27
C TYR A 93 -13.29 5.41 -4.77
N CYS A 94 -12.32 4.49 -4.92
CA CYS A 94 -10.94 4.72 -4.52
C CYS A 94 -9.94 4.44 -5.65
N TRP A 95 -8.85 5.19 -5.64
CA TRP A 95 -7.73 5.07 -6.58
C TRP A 95 -6.42 4.93 -5.85
N LEU A 96 -5.60 3.96 -6.28
CA LEU A 96 -4.19 3.93 -5.96
C LEU A 96 -3.46 4.95 -6.86
N VAL A 97 -2.68 5.82 -6.24
CA VAL A 97 -1.98 6.92 -6.91
C VAL A 97 -0.49 6.83 -6.63
N ARG A 98 0.33 6.92 -7.69
CA ARG A 98 1.77 7.13 -7.61
C ARG A 98 2.08 8.59 -7.96
N GLY A 99 2.59 9.36 -7.01
CA GLY A 99 2.79 10.80 -7.17
C GLY A 99 1.48 11.53 -7.45
N SER A 100 1.25 11.91 -8.70
CA SER A 100 0.00 12.49 -9.19
C SER A 100 -0.78 11.59 -10.15
N THR A 101 -0.24 10.40 -10.47
CA THR A 101 -0.81 9.51 -11.49
C THR A 101 -1.60 8.39 -10.85
N GLN A 102 -2.87 8.25 -11.22
CA GLN A 102 -3.69 7.10 -10.85
C GLN A 102 -3.19 5.86 -11.60
N ILE A 103 -2.82 4.83 -10.86
CA ILE A 103 -2.32 3.56 -11.38
C ILE A 103 -3.27 2.42 -10.99
N PHE A 104 -3.06 1.21 -11.55
CA PHE A 104 -3.86 0.03 -11.25
C PHE A 104 -5.36 0.30 -11.31
N LYS A 105 -5.84 0.66 -12.48
CA LYS A 105 -7.26 0.94 -12.75
C LYS A 105 -7.85 -0.11 -13.66
N GLY A 106 -9.16 -0.35 -13.52
CA GLY A 106 -9.92 -1.17 -14.46
C GLY A 106 -9.94 -0.59 -15.89
N ASP A 107 -10.47 -1.35 -16.83
CA ASP A 107 -10.61 -0.94 -18.22
C ASP A 107 -11.70 0.15 -18.38
N ALA A 108 -11.47 1.07 -19.30
CA ALA A 108 -12.46 2.09 -19.65
C ALA A 108 -13.67 1.45 -20.35
N ALA A 109 -14.87 1.78 -19.87
CA ALA A 109 -16.10 1.24 -20.42
C ALA A 109 -17.20 2.32 -20.43
N SER A 110 -17.27 3.08 -21.52
CA SER A 110 -18.24 4.17 -21.69
C SER A 110 -18.15 5.18 -20.54
N SER A 111 -19.26 5.52 -19.90
CA SER A 111 -19.34 6.49 -18.78
C SER A 111 -19.09 5.89 -17.39
N ARG A 112 -18.69 4.61 -17.29
CA ARG A 112 -18.47 3.96 -16.01
C ARG A 112 -17.22 4.54 -15.30
N PRO A 113 -17.28 4.76 -13.97
CA PRO A 113 -16.09 5.14 -13.21
C PRO A 113 -15.01 4.07 -13.31
N VAL A 114 -13.81 4.47 -13.70
CA VAL A 114 -12.64 3.59 -13.77
C VAL A 114 -11.84 3.78 -12.49
N VAL A 115 -11.83 2.79 -11.64
CA VAL A 115 -11.30 2.87 -10.27
C VAL A 115 -10.29 1.75 -10.00
N THR A 116 -9.52 1.88 -8.93
CA THR A 116 -8.72 0.76 -8.40
C THR A 116 -9.62 -0.19 -7.63
N ILE A 117 -10.41 0.34 -6.71
CA ILE A 117 -11.36 -0.40 -5.89
C ILE A 117 -12.60 0.45 -5.63
N ALA A 118 -13.70 -0.20 -5.33
CA ALA A 118 -14.91 0.46 -4.83
C ALA A 118 -15.29 -0.17 -3.49
N GLY A 119 -15.65 0.66 -2.54
CA GLY A 119 -16.17 0.22 -1.24
C GLY A 119 -17.50 -0.50 -1.40
N PRO A 120 -17.87 -1.32 -0.43
CA PRO A 120 -19.10 -2.08 -0.46
C PRO A 120 -20.32 -1.16 -0.50
N GLN A 121 -21.38 -1.66 -1.10
CA GLN A 121 -22.70 -1.05 -1.07
C GLN A 121 -23.62 -1.93 -0.22
N TYR A 122 -24.28 -1.33 0.74
CA TYR A 122 -25.29 -2.00 1.55
C TYR A 122 -26.68 -1.48 1.20
N ALA A 123 -27.69 -2.34 1.31
CA ALA A 123 -29.10 -2.02 1.12
C ALA A 123 -29.92 -2.57 2.30
N GLY A 124 -31.11 -2.05 2.49
CA GLY A 124 -32.06 -2.58 3.49
C GLY A 124 -31.91 -2.02 4.89
N GLY A 125 -31.41 -0.81 5.07
CA GLY A 125 -31.35 -0.11 6.36
C GLY A 125 -30.10 -0.44 7.20
N HIS A 126 -29.19 -1.25 6.66
CA HIS A 126 -27.92 -1.59 7.31
C HIS A 126 -26.73 -0.75 6.80
N GLU A 127 -26.94 0.09 5.82
CA GLU A 127 -25.93 0.94 5.20
C GLU A 127 -25.22 1.87 6.19
N ILE A 128 -25.90 2.26 7.26
CA ILE A 128 -25.34 3.13 8.29
C ILE A 128 -24.30 2.46 9.20
N TYR A 129 -24.31 1.10 9.23
CA TYR A 129 -23.40 0.29 10.04
C TYR A 129 -22.29 -0.35 9.21
N GLY A 130 -22.33 -0.20 7.88
CA GLY A 130 -21.32 -0.78 7.03
C GLY A 130 -19.92 -0.24 7.38
N PHE A 131 -18.99 -1.17 7.63
CA PHE A 131 -17.63 -0.86 8.07
C PHE A 131 -16.72 -2.02 7.66
N GLU A 132 -15.98 -1.86 6.55
CA GLU A 132 -15.21 -2.94 5.96
C GLU A 132 -13.82 -2.53 5.52
N PRO A 133 -12.80 -3.34 5.81
CA PRO A 133 -11.49 -3.21 5.20
C PRO A 133 -11.59 -3.59 3.72
N THR A 134 -11.24 -2.68 2.85
CA THR A 134 -11.20 -2.85 1.40
C THR A 134 -9.75 -3.00 0.98
N PRO A 135 -9.27 -4.22 0.63
CA PRO A 135 -7.87 -4.48 0.33
C PRO A 135 -7.48 -4.00 -1.07
N PHE A 136 -6.19 -3.68 -1.23
CA PHE A 136 -5.56 -3.43 -2.52
C PHE A 136 -4.14 -4.00 -2.52
N GLN A 137 -3.71 -4.46 -3.70
CA GLN A 137 -2.33 -4.92 -3.92
C GLN A 137 -1.94 -4.71 -5.38
N TYR A 138 -0.70 -4.29 -5.62
CA TYR A 138 -0.19 -4.06 -6.95
C TYR A 138 1.34 -4.10 -6.98
N LEU A 139 1.92 -4.73 -8.00
CA LEU A 139 3.35 -4.70 -8.26
C LEU A 139 3.64 -3.65 -9.32
N ASP A 140 4.14 -2.51 -8.89
CA ASP A 140 4.42 -1.35 -9.75
C ASP A 140 5.86 -1.34 -10.26
N SER A 141 6.06 -0.65 -11.40
CA SER A 141 7.35 -0.36 -12.00
C SER A 141 7.53 1.16 -12.03
N PRO A 142 8.04 1.78 -10.96
CA PRO A 142 8.13 3.24 -10.88
C PRO A 142 9.20 3.81 -11.81
N SER A 143 10.18 3.00 -12.21
CA SER A 143 11.30 3.35 -13.12
C SER A 143 12.07 4.59 -12.68
N THR A 144 12.34 4.72 -11.39
CA THR A 144 13.04 5.87 -10.79
C THR A 144 13.76 5.48 -9.51
N THR A 145 14.79 6.24 -9.17
CA THR A 145 15.47 6.20 -7.87
C THR A 145 15.14 7.42 -6.99
N SER A 146 14.20 8.25 -7.42
CA SER A 146 13.70 9.37 -6.64
C SER A 146 12.63 8.94 -5.64
N ALA A 147 12.48 9.70 -4.55
CA ALA A 147 11.42 9.49 -3.58
C ALA A 147 10.05 9.47 -4.26
N THR A 148 9.34 8.36 -4.13
CA THR A 148 8.08 8.09 -4.82
C THR A 148 6.99 7.84 -3.79
N THR A 149 5.96 8.67 -3.81
CA THR A 149 4.83 8.59 -2.89
C THR A 149 3.70 7.80 -3.51
N TYR A 150 3.18 6.83 -2.76
CA TYR A 150 1.95 6.10 -3.05
C TYR A 150 0.88 6.52 -2.04
N LYS A 151 -0.35 6.70 -2.51
CA LYS A 151 -1.46 7.14 -1.68
C LYS A 151 -2.79 6.63 -2.21
N ILE A 152 -3.81 6.68 -1.36
CA ILE A 152 -5.20 6.41 -1.75
C ILE A 152 -5.97 7.71 -1.87
N GLN A 153 -6.58 7.90 -3.03
CA GLN A 153 -7.57 8.94 -3.28
C GLN A 153 -8.97 8.37 -3.24
N ILE A 154 -9.94 9.22 -2.92
CA ILE A 154 -11.32 8.84 -2.69
C ILE A 154 -12.29 9.88 -3.26
N ARG A 155 -13.48 9.44 -3.68
CA ARG A 155 -14.66 10.26 -3.89
C ARG A 155 -15.93 9.46 -3.66
N GLN A 156 -17.06 10.13 -3.57
CA GLN A 156 -18.37 9.50 -3.50
C GLN A 156 -19.22 9.83 -4.72
N TYR A 157 -20.32 9.10 -4.88
CA TYR A 157 -21.35 9.39 -5.88
C TYR A 157 -22.17 10.62 -5.48
N GLY A 158 -22.37 11.55 -6.40
CA GLY A 158 -23.18 12.75 -6.17
C GLY A 158 -22.69 13.59 -4.99
N SER A 159 -23.62 14.10 -4.19
CA SER A 159 -23.34 14.88 -2.98
C SER A 159 -23.20 14.03 -1.72
N GLN A 160 -23.18 12.71 -1.84
CA GLN A 160 -23.09 11.79 -0.70
C GLN A 160 -21.75 11.92 0.04
N ALA A 161 -21.74 11.55 1.32
CA ALA A 161 -20.53 11.51 2.12
C ALA A 161 -19.78 10.17 1.98
N TRP A 162 -18.48 10.20 2.20
CA TRP A 162 -17.62 9.03 2.35
C TRP A 162 -16.94 9.06 3.72
N TYR A 163 -16.60 7.88 4.23
CA TYR A 163 -16.06 7.69 5.57
C TYR A 163 -14.88 6.73 5.53
N VAL A 164 -13.78 7.11 6.19
CA VAL A 164 -12.61 6.27 6.38
C VAL A 164 -12.40 6.07 7.87
N ASN A 165 -12.14 4.83 8.29
CA ASN A 165 -11.88 4.41 9.66
C ASN A 165 -13.03 4.68 10.66
N ARG A 166 -14.25 4.88 10.17
CA ARG A 166 -15.45 5.08 10.98
C ARG A 166 -16.70 4.62 10.23
N THR A 167 -17.76 4.33 10.97
CA THR A 167 -19.11 4.13 10.43
C THR A 167 -19.74 5.45 9.96
N HIS A 168 -20.86 5.37 9.27
CA HIS A 168 -21.59 6.55 8.78
C HIS A 168 -22.00 7.48 9.93
N GLN A 169 -22.65 6.96 10.95
CA GLN A 169 -23.22 7.79 12.02
C GLN A 169 -22.22 8.19 13.09
N ASP A 170 -21.22 7.34 13.37
CA ASP A 170 -20.14 7.60 14.33
C ASP A 170 -20.67 8.02 15.73
N ARG A 171 -21.72 7.34 16.17
CA ARG A 171 -22.30 7.59 17.49
C ARG A 171 -21.37 7.02 18.58
N ASP A 172 -21.43 7.60 19.76
CA ASP A 172 -20.78 7.02 20.94
C ASP A 172 -21.59 5.79 21.40
N ASN A 173 -21.30 4.64 20.79
CA ASN A 173 -21.97 3.38 21.06
C ASN A 173 -20.98 2.22 21.02
N ALA A 174 -20.86 1.49 22.14
CA ALA A 174 -19.89 0.43 22.31
C ALA A 174 -20.20 -0.86 21.54
N ASP A 175 -21.45 -1.06 21.11
CA ASP A 175 -21.89 -2.33 20.55
C ASP A 175 -21.77 -2.40 19.03
N TYR A 176 -21.90 -1.26 18.30
CA TYR A 176 -21.98 -1.30 16.84
C TYR A 176 -21.45 -0.05 16.09
N GLU A 177 -20.64 0.79 16.71
CA GLU A 177 -20.00 1.96 16.08
C GLU A 177 -18.46 1.88 16.18
N PRO A 178 -17.82 0.90 15.49
CA PRO A 178 -16.38 0.71 15.60
C PRO A 178 -15.60 1.83 14.94
N ARG A 179 -14.40 2.06 15.45
CA ARG A 179 -13.33 2.81 14.83
C ARG A 179 -12.26 1.84 14.34
N GLY A 180 -11.72 2.06 13.18
CA GLY A 180 -10.72 1.19 12.58
C GLY A 180 -9.45 1.90 12.17
N THR A 181 -8.64 1.18 11.44
CA THR A 181 -7.38 1.66 10.87
C THR A 181 -7.32 1.34 9.39
N SER A 182 -6.46 2.05 8.68
CA SER A 182 -6.06 1.71 7.30
C SER A 182 -4.55 1.65 7.23
N VAL A 183 -4.00 0.80 6.37
CA VAL A 183 -2.55 0.63 6.24
C VAL A 183 -2.14 0.55 4.77
N ILE A 184 -0.99 1.10 4.46
CA ILE A 184 -0.28 0.93 3.19
C ILE A 184 1.15 0.51 3.47
N THR A 185 1.59 -0.57 2.83
CA THR A 185 2.95 -1.10 2.92
C THR A 185 3.57 -1.15 1.52
N LEU A 186 4.76 -0.63 1.39
CA LEU A 186 5.56 -0.61 0.19
C LEU A 186 6.78 -1.50 0.40
N MET A 187 7.03 -2.42 -0.54
CA MET A 187 8.21 -3.28 -0.53
C MET A 187 8.97 -3.09 -1.84
N GLU A 188 10.24 -2.69 -1.78
CA GLU A 188 11.09 -2.69 -2.94
C GLU A 188 11.56 -4.12 -3.23
N ILE A 189 11.33 -4.56 -4.46
CA ILE A 189 11.70 -5.90 -4.95
C ILE A 189 12.83 -5.74 -5.97
N ALA A 190 13.95 -6.43 -5.76
CA ALA A 190 15.06 -6.46 -6.70
C ALA A 190 14.64 -7.04 -8.05
N ALA A 191 15.05 -6.41 -9.16
CA ALA A 191 14.83 -6.88 -10.52
C ALA A 191 15.97 -7.78 -11.01
#